data_44540c9fc4336b2e2cfefb93d571f970
#
_entry.id   44540c9fc4336b2e2cfefb93d571f970
#
_cell.length_a   1.000
_cell.length_b   1.000
_cell.length_c   1.000
_cell.angle_alpha   90.00
_cell.angle_beta   90.00
_cell.angle_gamma   90.00
#
_symmetry.space_group_name_H-M   'P 1'
#
loop_
_entity.id
_entity.type
_entity.pdbx_description
1 polymer ?
#
loop_
_entity_poly.entity_id
_entity_poly.type
_entity_poly.pdbx_seq_one_letter_code
_entity_poly.pdbx_strand_id
1 'polypeptide(L)'
;MVEELSIEDRVNNLLVRSGHWPGVLKEIAAVTRTKGRFRISDIPGLIYADADYLMKMGFISFERSDGTFTLVLPVDDFERIISAGRAETLDELKNDTRVNDVSARLIELVQAEGDMLEYWAPRINPKVEGLLHVKRAILLSIASHGDVEGDCGRIHVLMKGDPGSAKTALTGWIVYRLGAVGCSQRTTQVGLTGDARGNEITPGAAPRAHKGVLCVDELDKFPNKDRQGLLEPMAEGIVTITAGGMEKVFDAECRVIGCANSVEDFSPELLDRFDFIFDMKRPTGEEEKRVVSSILKHWYSGKPGYHGVELKEYLNWIRDFEPRMDRPTREKADVLMQMLIDFDDKAVGSIRKRESIIRVAYTIAKLNRRSVAIGDFLQAIRMLHPDMSDDKIQAMQHLIDHADEFLNVARRKEE
;
A
#
# COMPACT_ATOMS: atom_id res chain seq x y z
N MET A 1 13.87 26.38 -20.90
CA MET A 1 12.45 26.30 -21.32
C MET A 1 11.87 25.14 -20.58
N VAL A 2 11.01 25.41 -19.61
CA VAL A 2 10.22 24.37 -18.93
C VAL A 2 9.14 24.02 -19.95
N GLU A 3 9.13 22.79 -20.48
CA GLU A 3 8.02 22.28 -21.28
C GLU A 3 6.73 22.50 -20.49
N GLU A 4 5.79 23.25 -21.05
CA GLU A 4 4.47 23.40 -20.45
C GLU A 4 3.78 22.05 -20.50
N LEU A 5 3.64 21.43 -19.32
CA LEU A 5 2.87 20.20 -19.15
C LEU A 5 1.46 20.37 -19.75
N SER A 6 0.98 19.37 -20.46
CA SER A 6 -0.40 19.35 -20.95
C SER A 6 -1.40 19.46 -19.80
N ILE A 7 -2.62 19.88 -20.07
CA ILE A 7 -3.67 19.94 -19.03
C ILE A 7 -3.94 18.53 -18.46
N GLU A 8 -3.88 17.49 -19.29
CA GLU A 8 -4.00 16.08 -18.87
C GLU A 8 -2.90 15.69 -17.88
N ASP A 9 -1.63 16.05 -18.15
CA ASP A 9 -0.52 15.80 -17.24
C ASP A 9 -0.67 16.56 -15.92
N ARG A 10 -1.24 17.75 -15.95
CA ARG A 10 -1.51 18.56 -14.75
C ARG A 10 -2.61 17.94 -13.90
N VAL A 11 -3.71 17.44 -14.50
CA VAL A 11 -4.79 16.73 -13.77
C VAL A 11 -4.26 15.43 -13.18
N ASN A 12 -3.53 14.64 -13.94
CA ASN A 12 -2.92 13.40 -13.46
C ASN A 12 -1.97 13.66 -12.29
N ASN A 13 -1.17 14.74 -12.35
CA ASN A 13 -0.32 15.15 -11.24
C ASN A 13 -1.11 15.57 -9.98
N LEU A 14 -2.31 16.14 -10.15
CA LEU A 14 -3.22 16.47 -9.04
C LEU A 14 -3.81 15.21 -8.41
N LEU A 15 -4.33 14.30 -9.24
CA LEU A 15 -4.94 13.05 -8.80
C LEU A 15 -3.95 12.15 -8.05
N VAL A 16 -2.66 12.25 -8.39
CA VAL A 16 -1.56 11.51 -7.74
C VAL A 16 -1.17 12.10 -6.37
N ARG A 17 -1.44 13.38 -6.11
CA ARG A 17 -0.90 14.08 -4.93
C ARG A 17 -1.69 13.90 -3.63
N SER A 18 -3.01 13.68 -3.68
CA SER A 18 -3.80 13.36 -2.48
C SER A 18 -5.17 12.78 -2.87
N GLY A 19 -5.69 11.84 -2.06
CA GLY A 19 -7.03 11.26 -2.24
C GLY A 19 -8.20 12.26 -2.12
N HIS A 20 -7.94 13.48 -1.67
CA HIS A 20 -8.88 14.59 -1.61
C HIS A 20 -9.32 15.10 -3.00
N TRP A 21 -8.39 15.18 -3.96
CA TRP A 21 -8.64 15.78 -5.26
C TRP A 21 -9.69 15.09 -6.12
N PRO A 22 -9.77 13.74 -6.19
CA PRO A 22 -10.79 13.09 -7.02
C PRO A 22 -12.22 13.46 -6.64
N GLY A 23 -12.50 13.59 -5.34
CA GLY A 23 -13.81 14.05 -4.83
C GLY A 23 -14.11 15.49 -5.21
N VAL A 24 -13.18 16.40 -4.90
CA VAL A 24 -13.30 17.84 -5.18
C VAL A 24 -13.47 18.12 -6.67
N LEU A 25 -12.67 17.49 -7.54
CA LEU A 25 -12.73 17.71 -8.98
C LEU A 25 -14.07 17.22 -9.57
N LYS A 26 -14.64 16.12 -9.06
CA LYS A 26 -15.97 15.65 -9.45
C LYS A 26 -17.08 16.63 -9.06
N GLU A 27 -17.03 17.12 -7.84
CA GLU A 27 -18.01 18.10 -7.36
C GLU A 27 -17.93 19.38 -8.18
N ILE A 28 -16.73 19.85 -8.52
CA ILE A 28 -16.53 20.98 -9.44
C ILE A 28 -17.20 20.70 -10.79
N ALA A 29 -16.98 19.52 -11.38
CA ALA A 29 -17.60 19.15 -12.65
C ALA A 29 -19.13 19.12 -12.53
N ALA A 30 -19.68 18.48 -11.50
CA ALA A 30 -21.13 18.33 -11.28
C ALA A 30 -21.81 19.68 -11.07
N VAL A 31 -21.23 20.56 -10.25
CA VAL A 31 -21.78 21.88 -10.00
C VAL A 31 -21.65 22.77 -11.24
N THR A 32 -20.53 22.70 -11.97
CA THR A 32 -20.35 23.46 -13.20
C THR A 32 -21.33 23.00 -14.29
N ARG A 33 -21.63 21.71 -14.38
CA ARG A 33 -22.62 21.16 -15.34
C ARG A 33 -24.02 21.72 -15.08
N THR A 34 -24.37 21.93 -13.82
CA THR A 34 -25.73 22.41 -13.44
C THR A 34 -25.85 23.92 -13.41
N LYS A 35 -24.83 24.62 -12.94
CA LYS A 35 -24.86 26.07 -12.70
C LYS A 35 -24.01 26.91 -13.67
N GLY A 36 -23.16 26.26 -14.47
CA GLY A 36 -22.18 26.90 -15.37
C GLY A 36 -20.98 27.52 -14.65
N ARG A 37 -21.12 27.84 -13.37
CA ARG A 37 -20.09 28.45 -12.48
C ARG A 37 -20.32 28.04 -11.03
N PHE A 38 -19.33 28.21 -10.17
CA PHE A 38 -19.41 27.83 -8.75
C PHE A 38 -18.68 28.82 -7.85
N ARG A 39 -19.03 28.80 -6.57
CA ARG A 39 -18.29 29.41 -5.46
C ARG A 39 -17.59 28.33 -4.65
N ILE A 40 -16.60 28.71 -3.87
CA ILE A 40 -15.92 27.75 -2.95
C ILE A 40 -16.93 27.05 -2.04
N SER A 41 -17.93 27.78 -1.55
CA SER A 41 -19.01 27.25 -0.69
C SER A 41 -19.93 26.25 -1.38
N ASP A 42 -19.93 26.17 -2.69
CA ASP A 42 -20.77 25.23 -3.45
C ASP A 42 -20.12 23.83 -3.56
N ILE A 43 -18.83 23.74 -3.25
CA ILE A 43 -18.03 22.53 -3.44
C ILE A 43 -17.58 22.00 -2.07
N PRO A 44 -18.12 20.89 -1.58
CA PRO A 44 -17.69 20.26 -0.34
C PRO A 44 -16.19 19.94 -0.36
N GLY A 45 -15.48 20.35 0.68
CA GLY A 45 -14.04 20.08 0.80
C GLY A 45 -13.12 21.02 0.03
N LEU A 46 -13.61 21.92 -0.82
CA LEU A 46 -12.80 22.93 -1.49
C LEU A 46 -12.52 24.10 -0.55
N ILE A 47 -11.24 24.44 -0.38
CA ILE A 47 -10.79 25.62 0.40
C ILE A 47 -10.13 26.65 -0.51
N TYR A 48 -9.90 27.87 -0.01
CA TYR A 48 -9.29 28.96 -0.79
C TYR A 48 -7.90 28.62 -1.33
N ALA A 49 -7.10 27.88 -0.55
CA ALA A 49 -5.77 27.43 -0.99
C ALA A 49 -5.83 26.46 -2.19
N ASP A 50 -6.84 25.59 -2.21
CA ASP A 50 -7.10 24.66 -3.31
C ASP A 50 -7.55 25.39 -4.57
N ALA A 51 -8.44 26.37 -4.43
CA ALA A 51 -8.91 27.19 -5.53
C ALA A 51 -7.76 28.03 -6.13
N ASP A 52 -6.89 28.63 -5.30
CA ASP A 52 -5.69 29.34 -5.75
C ASP A 52 -4.72 28.39 -6.50
N TYR A 53 -4.56 27.17 -6.00
CA TYR A 53 -3.74 26.16 -6.66
C TYR A 53 -4.33 25.73 -8.02
N LEU A 54 -5.65 25.46 -8.08
CA LEU A 54 -6.34 25.11 -9.33
C LEU A 54 -6.28 26.25 -10.38
N MET A 55 -6.33 27.51 -9.93
CA MET A 55 -6.13 28.67 -10.82
C MET A 55 -4.70 28.72 -11.36
N LYS A 56 -3.71 28.55 -10.51
CA LYS A 56 -2.27 28.50 -10.93
C LYS A 56 -1.99 27.38 -11.90
N MET A 57 -2.69 26.26 -11.75
CA MET A 57 -2.59 25.12 -12.66
C MET A 57 -3.42 25.28 -13.95
N GLY A 58 -4.21 26.35 -14.05
CA GLY A 58 -5.01 26.65 -15.23
C GLY A 58 -6.28 25.82 -15.41
N PHE A 59 -6.81 25.21 -14.33
CA PHE A 59 -8.05 24.42 -14.39
C PHE A 59 -9.30 25.27 -14.25
N ILE A 60 -9.23 26.29 -13.39
CA ILE A 60 -10.34 27.21 -13.12
C ILE A 60 -9.90 28.65 -13.33
N SER A 61 -10.83 29.50 -13.69
CA SER A 61 -10.65 30.95 -13.75
C SER A 61 -11.60 31.65 -12.77
N PHE A 62 -11.14 32.75 -12.17
CA PHE A 62 -11.91 33.52 -11.23
C PHE A 62 -12.54 34.75 -11.91
N GLU A 63 -13.86 34.87 -11.84
CA GLU A 63 -14.61 36.02 -12.34
C GLU A 63 -14.82 37.04 -11.21
N ARG A 64 -14.18 38.20 -11.34
CA ARG A 64 -14.20 39.24 -10.29
C ARG A 64 -15.56 39.93 -10.13
N SER A 65 -16.39 39.88 -11.18
CA SER A 65 -17.66 40.62 -11.22
C SER A 65 -18.70 40.08 -10.22
N ASP A 66 -18.68 38.77 -9.99
CA ASP A 66 -19.66 38.07 -9.13
C ASP A 66 -19.04 37.11 -8.10
N GLY A 67 -17.71 37.05 -8.04
CA GLY A 67 -16.97 36.22 -7.08
C GLY A 67 -17.12 34.71 -7.32
N THR A 68 -17.31 34.31 -8.57
CA THR A 68 -17.47 32.91 -8.97
C THR A 68 -16.26 32.37 -9.74
N PHE A 69 -16.15 31.05 -9.80
CA PHE A 69 -15.16 30.35 -10.57
C PHE A 69 -15.83 29.63 -11.75
N THR A 70 -15.10 29.51 -12.86
CA THR A 70 -15.50 28.74 -14.03
C THR A 70 -14.39 27.75 -14.41
N LEU A 71 -14.76 26.60 -14.96
CA LEU A 71 -13.79 25.69 -15.58
C LEU A 71 -13.23 26.32 -16.84
N VAL A 72 -11.91 26.17 -17.05
CA VAL A 72 -11.21 26.59 -18.26
C VAL A 72 -11.51 25.64 -19.42
N LEU A 73 -11.75 24.38 -19.12
CA LEU A 73 -12.11 23.34 -20.09
C LEU A 73 -13.64 23.13 -20.12
N PRO A 74 -14.19 22.65 -21.26
CA PRO A 74 -15.55 22.11 -21.29
C PRO A 74 -15.73 21.03 -20.23
N VAL A 75 -16.91 20.99 -19.56
CA VAL A 75 -17.18 20.06 -18.46
C VAL A 75 -17.00 18.60 -18.89
N ASP A 76 -17.43 18.25 -20.12
CA ASP A 76 -17.30 16.90 -20.64
C ASP A 76 -15.85 16.47 -20.82
N ASP A 77 -14.97 17.37 -21.30
CA ASP A 77 -13.55 17.12 -21.41
C ASP A 77 -12.88 17.00 -20.05
N PHE A 78 -13.29 17.84 -19.10
CA PHE A 78 -12.78 17.78 -17.73
C PHE A 78 -13.19 16.48 -17.00
N GLU A 79 -14.45 16.04 -17.14
CA GLU A 79 -14.92 14.76 -16.59
C GLU A 79 -14.22 13.56 -17.25
N ARG A 80 -13.98 13.63 -18.56
CA ARG A 80 -13.23 12.61 -19.29
C ARG A 80 -11.81 12.47 -18.74
N ILE A 81 -11.12 13.60 -18.52
CA ILE A 81 -9.75 13.60 -17.96
C ILE A 81 -9.74 13.05 -16.52
N ILE A 82 -10.69 13.46 -15.67
CA ILE A 82 -10.82 12.92 -14.30
C ILE A 82 -11.09 11.43 -14.32
N SER A 83 -11.96 10.97 -15.23
CA SER A 83 -12.30 9.55 -15.36
C SER A 83 -11.13 8.73 -15.91
N ALA A 84 -10.33 9.30 -16.82
CA ALA A 84 -9.13 8.67 -17.37
C ALA A 84 -8.00 8.55 -16.32
N GLY A 85 -7.89 9.52 -15.41
CA GLY A 85 -6.94 9.47 -14.29
C GLY A 85 -7.35 8.53 -13.15
N ARG A 86 -8.53 7.90 -13.24
CA ARG A 86 -8.96 6.87 -12.31
C ARG A 86 -8.30 5.54 -12.64
N ALA A 87 -8.03 4.81 -11.56
CA ALA A 87 -7.57 3.45 -11.66
C ALA A 87 -8.61 2.59 -12.39
N GLU A 88 -8.29 2.21 -13.61
CA GLU A 88 -9.12 1.37 -14.46
C GLU A 88 -8.76 -0.10 -14.26
N THR A 89 -9.74 -0.95 -14.27
CA THR A 89 -9.50 -2.40 -14.26
C THR A 89 -8.72 -2.81 -15.51
N LEU A 90 -8.11 -3.99 -15.47
CA LEU A 90 -7.37 -4.51 -16.62
C LEU A 90 -8.25 -4.58 -17.88
N ASP A 91 -9.55 -4.90 -17.71
CA ASP A 91 -10.50 -5.00 -18.83
C ASP A 91 -10.87 -3.62 -19.40
N GLU A 92 -11.00 -2.59 -18.54
CA GLU A 92 -11.19 -1.21 -18.98
C GLU A 92 -9.97 -0.70 -19.76
N LEU A 93 -8.74 -0.96 -19.28
CA LEU A 93 -7.50 -0.57 -19.96
C LEU A 93 -7.32 -1.23 -21.33
N LYS A 94 -7.75 -2.48 -21.51
CA LYS A 94 -7.68 -3.17 -22.81
C LYS A 94 -8.49 -2.45 -23.90
N ASN A 95 -9.58 -1.81 -23.49
CA ASN A 95 -10.48 -1.10 -24.41
C ASN A 95 -10.08 0.37 -24.61
N ASP A 96 -9.10 0.86 -23.87
CA ASP A 96 -8.60 2.24 -23.98
C ASP A 96 -7.54 2.34 -25.08
N THR A 97 -7.84 3.09 -26.14
CA THR A 97 -6.91 3.34 -27.26
C THR A 97 -5.71 4.22 -26.88
N ARG A 98 -5.69 4.78 -25.66
CA ARG A 98 -4.62 5.66 -25.14
C ARG A 98 -3.54 4.91 -24.34
N VAL A 99 -3.63 3.59 -24.25
CA VAL A 99 -2.64 2.77 -23.57
C VAL A 99 -1.28 2.92 -24.24
N ASN A 100 -0.27 3.38 -23.50
CA ASN A 100 1.09 3.51 -24.00
C ASN A 100 1.78 2.14 -24.08
N ASP A 101 2.93 2.06 -24.79
CA ASP A 101 3.68 0.81 -24.96
C ASP A 101 4.04 0.12 -23.64
N VAL A 102 4.34 0.88 -22.58
CA VAL A 102 4.67 0.34 -21.25
C VAL A 102 3.43 -0.31 -20.62
N SER A 103 2.31 0.38 -20.64
CA SER A 103 1.05 -0.17 -20.10
C SER A 103 0.60 -1.39 -20.89
N ALA A 104 0.71 -1.38 -22.23
CA ALA A 104 0.38 -2.54 -23.07
C ALA A 104 1.21 -3.76 -22.68
N ARG A 105 2.53 -3.61 -22.54
CA ARG A 105 3.43 -4.67 -22.10
C ARG A 105 3.07 -5.21 -20.71
N LEU A 106 2.71 -4.34 -19.76
CA LEU A 106 2.33 -4.74 -18.41
C LEU A 106 0.97 -5.43 -18.37
N ILE A 107 0.02 -5.01 -19.21
CA ILE A 107 -1.26 -5.69 -19.42
C ILE A 107 -1.03 -7.11 -19.93
N GLU A 108 -0.21 -7.26 -20.98
CA GLU A 108 0.15 -8.58 -21.51
C GLU A 108 0.81 -9.47 -20.45
N LEU A 109 1.71 -8.91 -19.64
CA LEU A 109 2.35 -9.63 -18.55
C LEU A 109 1.32 -10.18 -17.55
N VAL A 110 0.39 -9.34 -17.08
CA VAL A 110 -0.66 -9.77 -16.12
C VAL A 110 -1.54 -10.85 -16.73
N GLN A 111 -1.86 -10.76 -18.01
CA GLN A 111 -2.67 -11.76 -18.71
C GLN A 111 -1.95 -13.10 -18.88
N ALA A 112 -0.66 -13.05 -19.18
CA ALA A 112 0.15 -14.24 -19.41
C ALA A 112 0.43 -15.02 -18.11
N GLU A 113 0.72 -14.31 -17.02
CA GLU A 113 1.15 -14.93 -15.76
C GLU A 113 -0.03 -15.21 -14.80
N GLY A 114 -1.09 -14.41 -14.86
CA GLY A 114 -2.34 -14.60 -14.11
C GLY A 114 -2.25 -14.24 -12.62
N ASP A 115 -1.21 -14.63 -11.91
CA ASP A 115 -0.97 -14.30 -10.49
C ASP A 115 0.33 -13.52 -10.31
N MET A 116 0.20 -12.21 -10.13
CA MET A 116 1.33 -11.32 -10.01
C MET A 116 2.04 -11.41 -8.66
N LEU A 117 1.38 -11.92 -7.62
CA LEU A 117 2.03 -12.20 -6.34
C LEU A 117 3.02 -13.36 -6.51
N GLU A 118 2.60 -14.44 -7.18
CA GLU A 118 3.46 -15.60 -7.46
C GLU A 118 4.53 -15.28 -8.50
N TYR A 119 4.24 -14.39 -9.45
CA TYR A 119 5.21 -13.95 -10.44
C TYR A 119 6.33 -13.10 -9.83
N TRP A 120 6.00 -12.07 -9.03
CA TRP A 120 6.99 -11.12 -8.55
C TRP A 120 7.72 -11.55 -7.27
N ALA A 121 7.07 -12.30 -6.36
CA ALA A 121 7.68 -12.67 -5.08
C ALA A 121 9.03 -13.41 -5.22
N PRO A 122 9.19 -14.41 -6.09
CA PRO A 122 10.50 -15.06 -6.29
C PRO A 122 11.59 -14.12 -6.81
N ARG A 123 11.19 -13.04 -7.49
CA ARG A 123 12.08 -12.03 -8.09
C ARG A 123 12.59 -10.98 -7.12
N ILE A 124 12.02 -10.93 -5.89
CA ILE A 124 12.58 -10.14 -4.79
C ILE A 124 13.89 -10.80 -4.36
N ASN A 125 14.98 -10.08 -4.49
CA ASN A 125 16.34 -10.55 -4.23
C ASN A 125 16.55 -12.01 -4.64
N PRO A 126 16.72 -12.30 -5.94
CA PRO A 126 16.86 -13.68 -6.44
C PRO A 126 18.08 -14.42 -5.88
N LYS A 127 19.03 -13.67 -5.27
CA LYS A 127 20.20 -14.28 -4.61
C LYS A 127 19.86 -14.96 -3.29
N VAL A 128 18.74 -14.59 -2.68
CA VAL A 128 18.20 -15.23 -1.48
C VAL A 128 17.34 -16.40 -1.93
N GLU A 129 17.82 -17.61 -1.73
CA GLU A 129 17.09 -18.83 -2.05
C GLU A 129 15.98 -19.11 -1.04
N GLY A 130 14.87 -19.65 -1.49
CA GLY A 130 13.73 -19.96 -0.63
C GLY A 130 13.01 -18.73 -0.09
N LEU A 131 12.49 -18.82 1.14
CA LEU A 131 11.78 -17.75 1.86
C LEU A 131 10.62 -17.13 1.06
N LEU A 132 9.95 -17.94 0.22
CA LEU A 132 8.90 -17.41 -0.67
C LEU A 132 7.75 -16.76 0.10
N HIS A 133 7.37 -17.30 1.26
CA HIS A 133 6.35 -16.74 2.14
C HIS A 133 6.74 -15.34 2.65
N VAL A 134 8.02 -15.13 3.01
CA VAL A 134 8.54 -13.81 3.42
C VAL A 134 8.56 -12.84 2.24
N LYS A 135 9.00 -13.30 1.07
CA LYS A 135 9.04 -12.49 -0.16
C LYS A 135 7.65 -12.06 -0.62
N ARG A 136 6.64 -12.93 -0.49
CA ARG A 136 5.23 -12.58 -0.74
C ARG A 136 4.76 -11.46 0.19
N ALA A 137 5.02 -11.57 1.49
CA ALA A 137 4.65 -10.55 2.46
C ALA A 137 5.39 -9.21 2.22
N ILE A 138 6.67 -9.25 1.86
CA ILE A 138 7.44 -8.08 1.45
C ILE A 138 6.80 -7.41 0.22
N LEU A 139 6.43 -8.20 -0.80
CA LEU A 139 5.77 -7.67 -2.00
C LEU A 139 4.42 -7.04 -1.68
N LEU A 140 3.61 -7.70 -0.84
CA LEU A 140 2.35 -7.15 -0.35
C LEU A 140 2.57 -5.84 0.41
N SER A 141 3.56 -5.79 1.30
CA SER A 141 3.91 -4.55 2.00
C SER A 141 4.20 -3.42 1.01
N ILE A 142 5.10 -3.64 0.05
CA ILE A 142 5.53 -2.62 -0.91
C ILE A 142 4.36 -2.16 -1.81
N ALA A 143 3.49 -3.08 -2.22
CA ALA A 143 2.35 -2.82 -3.10
C ALA A 143 1.10 -2.31 -2.38
N SER A 144 1.06 -2.36 -1.05
CA SER A 144 -0.12 -2.01 -0.25
C SER A 144 -0.63 -0.61 -0.51
N HIS A 145 -1.89 -0.36 -0.19
CA HIS A 145 -2.51 0.96 -0.32
C HIS A 145 -1.87 1.98 0.61
N GLY A 146 -2.08 3.27 0.33
CA GLY A 146 -1.96 4.33 1.30
C GLY A 146 -3.15 4.30 2.28
N ASP A 147 -3.20 5.29 3.16
CA ASP A 147 -4.33 5.43 4.07
C ASP A 147 -5.51 6.04 3.31
N VAL A 148 -6.72 5.54 3.56
CA VAL A 148 -7.96 5.98 2.90
C VAL A 148 -8.95 6.41 3.98
N GLU A 149 -9.36 7.66 3.95
CA GLU A 149 -10.36 8.24 4.89
C GLU A 149 -10.02 8.02 6.39
N GLY A 150 -8.72 7.95 6.71
CA GLY A 150 -8.22 7.71 8.08
C GLY A 150 -7.98 6.24 8.42
N ASP A 151 -8.37 5.32 7.56
CA ASP A 151 -8.08 3.89 7.73
C ASP A 151 -6.71 3.54 7.15
N CYS A 152 -5.88 2.87 7.96
CA CYS A 152 -4.55 2.44 7.55
C CYS A 152 -4.63 1.32 6.50
N GLY A 153 -4.28 1.62 5.24
CA GLY A 153 -4.20 0.65 4.15
C GLY A 153 -2.84 -0.05 4.03
N ARG A 154 -1.85 0.38 4.82
CA ARG A 154 -0.46 -0.06 4.73
C ARG A 154 -0.24 -1.39 5.45
N ILE A 155 0.61 -2.24 4.87
CA ILE A 155 1.01 -3.52 5.43
C ILE A 155 2.44 -3.42 5.94
N HIS A 156 2.67 -3.82 7.20
CA HIS A 156 3.97 -3.80 7.85
C HIS A 156 4.49 -5.21 8.09
N VAL A 157 5.80 -5.42 7.88
CA VAL A 157 6.45 -6.74 7.98
C VAL A 157 7.59 -6.70 8.97
N LEU A 158 7.66 -7.67 9.87
CA LEU A 158 8.77 -7.87 10.80
C LEU A 158 9.44 -9.23 10.54
N MET A 159 10.73 -9.21 10.28
CA MET A 159 11.57 -10.39 10.17
C MET A 159 12.43 -10.50 11.43
N LYS A 160 12.16 -11.50 12.29
CA LYS A 160 12.95 -11.76 13.50
C LYS A 160 13.69 -13.09 13.37
N GLY A 161 14.75 -13.28 14.14
CA GLY A 161 15.44 -14.56 14.25
C GLY A 161 16.95 -14.49 14.01
N ASP A 162 17.55 -15.62 13.69
CA ASP A 162 18.98 -15.83 13.71
C ASP A 162 19.80 -14.85 12.84
N PRO A 163 21.01 -14.45 13.28
CA PRO A 163 21.96 -13.81 12.42
C PRO A 163 22.31 -14.70 11.22
N GLY A 164 22.41 -14.11 10.03
CA GLY A 164 22.69 -14.85 8.79
C GLY A 164 21.47 -15.54 8.14
N SER A 165 20.25 -15.27 8.60
CA SER A 165 19.00 -15.76 7.99
C SER A 165 18.50 -14.88 6.81
N ALA A 166 19.36 -14.09 6.18
CA ALA A 166 19.11 -13.24 5.01
C ALA A 166 18.23 -11.99 5.23
N LYS A 167 17.85 -11.62 6.47
CA LYS A 167 17.04 -10.42 6.78
C LYS A 167 17.62 -9.15 6.14
N THR A 168 18.86 -8.79 6.49
CA THR A 168 19.57 -7.61 5.97
C THR A 168 19.78 -7.67 4.45
N ALA A 169 19.93 -8.88 3.87
CA ALA A 169 20.05 -9.02 2.43
C ALA A 169 18.73 -8.67 1.71
N LEU A 170 17.57 -9.00 2.29
CA LEU A 170 16.27 -8.65 1.74
C LEU A 170 16.00 -7.14 1.87
N THR A 171 16.18 -6.55 3.04
CA THR A 171 15.99 -5.10 3.24
C THR A 171 16.98 -4.27 2.42
N GLY A 172 18.24 -4.68 2.37
CA GLY A 172 19.24 -4.02 1.54
C GLY A 172 18.88 -4.03 0.05
N TRP A 173 18.32 -5.13 -0.46
CA TRP A 173 17.87 -5.20 -1.84
C TRP A 173 16.71 -4.21 -2.10
N ILE A 174 15.75 -4.09 -1.17
CA ILE A 174 14.63 -3.15 -1.27
C ILE A 174 15.14 -1.70 -1.29
N VAL A 175 16.07 -1.36 -0.40
CA VAL A 175 16.68 -0.02 -0.35
C VAL A 175 17.39 0.30 -1.66
N TYR A 176 18.26 -0.60 -2.16
CA TYR A 176 19.07 -0.32 -3.33
C TYR A 176 18.31 -0.41 -4.66
N ARG A 177 17.33 -1.32 -4.78
CA ARG A 177 16.66 -1.59 -6.05
C ARG A 177 15.35 -0.83 -6.20
N LEU A 178 14.63 -0.63 -5.10
CA LEU A 178 13.34 0.05 -5.13
C LEU A 178 13.42 1.51 -4.63
N GLY A 179 14.56 1.89 -4.03
CA GLY A 179 14.76 3.25 -3.53
C GLY A 179 14.07 3.52 -2.20
N ALA A 180 13.91 2.49 -1.36
CA ALA A 180 13.37 2.64 -0.01
C ALA A 180 14.31 3.42 0.90
N VAL A 181 13.77 4.04 1.94
CA VAL A 181 14.55 4.68 2.99
C VAL A 181 15.06 3.62 3.96
N GLY A 182 16.37 3.54 4.17
CA GLY A 182 17.01 2.62 5.12
C GLY A 182 17.45 3.33 6.39
N CYS A 183 17.25 2.69 7.54
CA CYS A 183 17.85 3.08 8.81
C CYS A 183 18.30 1.85 9.62
N SER A 184 19.22 2.06 10.58
CA SER A 184 19.85 1.00 11.36
C SER A 184 20.09 1.46 12.80
N GLN A 185 20.69 0.61 13.63
CA GLN A 185 20.93 0.82 15.07
C GLN A 185 21.51 2.19 15.49
N ARG A 186 22.13 2.93 14.57
CA ARG A 186 22.62 4.28 14.86
C ARG A 186 21.56 5.37 14.71
N THR A 187 20.39 5.00 14.24
CA THR A 187 19.25 5.90 14.07
C THR A 187 18.55 6.02 15.44
N THR A 188 18.48 7.21 15.98
CA THR A 188 17.73 7.52 17.21
C THR A 188 16.26 7.81 16.89
N GLN A 189 15.39 7.97 17.91
CA GLN A 189 14.04 8.46 17.73
C GLN A 189 14.00 9.72 16.85
N VAL A 190 14.87 10.68 17.17
CA VAL A 190 15.02 11.91 16.38
C VAL A 190 15.40 11.63 14.92
N GLY A 191 16.25 10.65 14.68
CA GLY A 191 16.59 10.23 13.33
C GLY A 191 15.43 9.52 12.61
N LEU A 192 14.53 8.88 13.35
CA LEU A 192 13.30 8.24 12.80
C LEU A 192 12.22 9.28 12.50
N THR A 193 11.92 10.14 13.46
CA THR A 193 10.77 11.07 13.39
C THR A 193 11.18 12.43 12.84
N GLY A 194 12.25 13.04 13.36
CA GLY A 194 12.78 14.33 12.95
C GLY A 194 13.45 15.07 14.08
N ASP A 195 14.19 16.11 13.73
CA ASP A 195 14.98 16.94 14.64
C ASP A 195 14.41 18.36 14.73
N ALA A 196 14.31 18.87 15.96
CA ALA A 196 13.84 20.22 16.27
C ALA A 196 14.94 21.06 16.94
N ARG A 197 16.22 20.78 16.68
CA ARG A 197 17.34 21.58 17.19
C ARG A 197 17.53 22.82 16.33
N GLY A 198 17.43 23.99 16.94
CA GLY A 198 17.53 25.29 16.27
C GLY A 198 16.17 25.86 15.89
N ASN A 199 16.17 26.74 14.89
CA ASN A 199 14.94 27.44 14.42
C ASN A 199 14.18 26.66 13.33
N GLU A 200 14.65 25.49 12.94
CA GLU A 200 14.04 24.68 11.89
C GLU A 200 13.81 23.24 12.37
N ILE A 201 12.64 22.70 12.02
CA ILE A 201 12.31 21.30 12.25
C ILE A 201 12.60 20.52 10.96
N THR A 202 13.53 19.56 11.02
CA THR A 202 13.93 18.72 9.89
C THR A 202 13.29 17.34 9.98
N PRO A 203 12.73 16.80 8.86
CA PRO A 203 12.07 15.50 8.85
C PRO A 203 13.06 14.35 9.00
N GLY A 204 12.69 13.33 9.78
CA GLY A 204 13.42 12.09 9.97
C GLY A 204 13.23 11.07 8.85
N ALA A 205 13.56 9.80 9.13
CA ALA A 205 13.47 8.71 8.16
C ALA A 205 12.01 8.37 7.78
N ALA A 206 11.09 8.38 8.75
CA ALA A 206 9.69 8.04 8.49
C ALA A 206 8.99 9.07 7.57
N PRO A 207 9.06 10.40 7.82
CA PRO A 207 8.56 11.39 6.86
C PRO A 207 9.24 11.31 5.48
N ARG A 208 10.55 11.05 5.42
CA ARG A 208 11.23 10.90 4.12
C ARG A 208 10.78 9.67 3.35
N ALA A 209 10.25 8.66 4.04
CA ALA A 209 9.68 7.46 3.43
C ALA A 209 8.18 7.60 3.11
N HIS A 210 7.60 8.81 3.22
CA HIS A 210 6.19 9.05 2.91
C HIS A 210 5.80 8.47 1.53
N LYS A 211 4.69 7.73 1.48
CA LYS A 211 4.19 6.96 0.32
C LYS A 211 5.17 5.90 -0.21
N GLY A 212 6.25 5.63 0.52
CA GLY A 212 7.27 4.66 0.19
C GLY A 212 7.43 3.57 1.25
N VAL A 213 8.64 3.03 1.33
CA VAL A 213 9.01 1.96 2.27
C VAL A 213 10.12 2.46 3.19
N LEU A 214 9.96 2.22 4.49
CA LEU A 214 10.97 2.40 5.52
C LEU A 214 11.51 1.03 5.93
N CYS A 215 12.76 0.75 5.59
CA CYS A 215 13.48 -0.44 6.05
C CYS A 215 14.26 -0.12 7.32
N VAL A 216 13.94 -0.83 8.42
CA VAL A 216 14.61 -0.65 9.72
C VAL A 216 15.40 -1.92 10.03
N ASP A 217 16.73 -1.86 9.93
CA ASP A 217 17.59 -2.99 10.28
C ASP A 217 18.01 -2.92 11.75
N GLU A 218 18.23 -4.09 12.37
CA GLU A 218 18.60 -4.25 13.77
C GLU A 218 17.67 -3.51 14.75
N LEU A 219 16.36 -3.61 14.54
CA LEU A 219 15.34 -2.93 15.36
C LEU A 219 15.42 -3.31 16.85
N ASP A 220 15.92 -4.50 17.17
CA ASP A 220 16.20 -4.97 18.55
C ASP A 220 17.32 -4.17 19.24
N LYS A 221 18.20 -3.50 18.48
CA LYS A 221 19.26 -2.67 19.03
C LYS A 221 18.83 -1.24 19.36
N PHE A 222 17.65 -0.83 18.88
CA PHE A 222 17.10 0.47 19.25
C PHE A 222 16.62 0.45 20.70
N PRO A 223 16.93 1.47 21.52
CA PRO A 223 16.30 1.65 22.82
C PRO A 223 14.77 1.63 22.68
N ASN A 224 14.06 1.12 23.70
CA ASN A 224 12.59 1.03 23.65
C ASN A 224 11.93 2.37 23.34
N LYS A 225 12.46 3.46 23.92
CA LYS A 225 11.98 4.83 23.65
C LYS A 225 12.09 5.20 22.17
N ASP A 226 13.16 4.80 21.49
CA ASP A 226 13.36 5.13 20.08
C ASP A 226 12.45 4.29 19.18
N ARG A 227 12.18 3.02 19.54
CA ARG A 227 11.22 2.16 18.84
C ARG A 227 9.80 2.71 18.88
N GLN A 228 9.41 3.37 19.98
CA GLN A 228 8.09 4.02 20.09
C GLN A 228 7.87 5.10 19.05
N GLY A 229 8.93 5.70 18.50
CA GLY A 229 8.82 6.64 17.39
C GLY A 229 8.27 6.05 16.09
N LEU A 230 8.11 4.73 15.99
CA LEU A 230 7.44 4.06 14.87
C LEU A 230 5.92 3.96 15.04
N LEU A 231 5.40 4.11 16.25
CA LEU A 231 3.98 3.86 16.52
C LEU A 231 3.06 4.83 15.76
N GLU A 232 3.36 6.12 15.81
CA GLU A 232 2.56 7.16 15.15
C GLU A 232 2.60 7.03 13.62
N PRO A 233 3.77 6.95 12.94
CA PRO A 233 3.80 6.74 11.50
C PRO A 233 3.18 5.41 11.06
N MET A 234 3.26 4.33 11.85
CA MET A 234 2.62 3.05 11.51
C MET A 234 1.11 3.05 11.73
N ALA A 235 0.60 3.88 12.65
CA ALA A 235 -0.83 3.96 12.94
C ALA A 235 -1.53 4.99 12.06
N GLU A 236 -1.07 6.23 12.17
CA GLU A 236 -1.77 7.42 11.69
C GLU A 236 -1.15 7.98 10.40
N GLY A 237 0.02 7.46 9.99
CA GLY A 237 0.68 7.94 8.79
C GLY A 237 1.27 9.34 8.91
N ILE A 238 1.47 9.81 10.12
CA ILE A 238 2.05 11.13 10.42
C ILE A 238 3.18 11.02 11.44
N VAL A 239 3.93 12.10 11.58
CA VAL A 239 4.88 12.31 12.69
C VAL A 239 4.68 13.70 13.22
N THR A 240 4.36 13.80 14.52
CA THR A 240 4.21 15.07 15.22
C THR A 240 5.47 15.41 16.02
N ILE A 241 6.06 16.56 15.76
CA ILE A 241 7.24 17.07 16.49
C ILE A 241 6.87 18.35 17.21
N THR A 242 6.96 18.31 18.54
CA THR A 242 6.75 19.46 19.40
C THR A 242 8.05 19.85 20.10
N ALA A 243 8.55 21.05 19.86
CA ALA A 243 9.76 21.57 20.51
C ALA A 243 9.75 23.10 20.60
N GLY A 244 10.14 23.64 21.75
CA GLY A 244 10.31 25.07 21.94
C GLY A 244 9.04 25.91 21.72
N GLY A 245 7.86 25.34 21.95
CA GLY A 245 6.56 25.99 21.70
C GLY A 245 6.13 25.94 20.23
N MET A 246 6.88 25.30 19.35
CA MET A 246 6.51 25.01 17.96
C MET A 246 6.00 23.58 17.86
N GLU A 247 4.96 23.37 17.05
CA GLU A 247 4.47 22.05 16.66
C GLU A 247 4.47 21.95 15.14
N LYS A 248 4.96 20.82 14.62
CA LYS A 248 4.94 20.54 13.19
C LYS A 248 4.57 19.09 12.95
N VAL A 249 3.58 18.88 12.09
CA VAL A 249 3.14 17.58 11.63
C VAL A 249 3.71 17.34 10.25
N PHE A 250 4.26 16.14 10.03
CA PHE A 250 4.75 15.66 8.75
C PHE A 250 3.98 14.43 8.34
N ASP A 251 3.63 14.36 7.07
CA ASP A 251 3.09 13.13 6.49
C ASP A 251 4.17 12.03 6.51
N ALA A 252 3.80 10.85 6.98
CA ALA A 252 4.67 9.70 7.14
C ALA A 252 3.96 8.37 6.84
N GLU A 253 3.07 8.35 5.85
CA GLU A 253 2.39 7.14 5.36
C GLU A 253 3.41 6.17 4.75
N CYS A 254 4.27 5.57 5.56
CA CYS A 254 5.28 4.64 5.09
C CYS A 254 4.94 3.19 5.47
N ARG A 255 5.35 2.24 4.62
CA ARG A 255 5.32 0.82 4.91
C ARG A 255 6.60 0.47 5.65
N VAL A 256 6.47 -0.13 6.84
CA VAL A 256 7.64 -0.48 7.66
C VAL A 256 8.01 -1.94 7.44
N ILE A 257 9.25 -2.19 7.04
CA ILE A 257 9.86 -3.53 6.97
C ILE A 257 11.01 -3.56 7.97
N GLY A 258 10.76 -4.21 9.11
CA GLY A 258 11.70 -4.31 10.23
C GLY A 258 12.49 -5.61 10.22
N CYS A 259 13.76 -5.54 10.67
CA CYS A 259 14.61 -6.68 10.99
C CYS A 259 15.02 -6.63 12.47
N ALA A 260 14.94 -7.77 13.15
CA ALA A 260 15.38 -7.93 14.53
C ALA A 260 15.99 -9.32 14.75
N ASN A 261 16.89 -9.48 15.72
CA ASN A 261 17.33 -10.82 16.14
C ASN A 261 16.39 -11.38 17.23
N SER A 262 15.93 -10.54 18.17
CA SER A 262 14.94 -10.87 19.17
C SER A 262 13.86 -9.81 19.26
N VAL A 263 12.68 -10.17 19.75
CA VAL A 263 11.55 -9.26 19.99
C VAL A 263 11.07 -9.31 21.44
N GLU A 264 11.83 -9.94 22.35
CA GLU A 264 11.46 -10.10 23.76
C GLU A 264 11.23 -8.76 24.47
N ASP A 265 12.01 -7.74 24.11
CA ASP A 265 11.92 -6.40 24.66
C ASP A 265 10.97 -5.47 23.87
N PHE A 266 10.23 -5.99 22.89
CA PHE A 266 9.29 -5.17 22.12
C PHE A 266 7.99 -5.04 22.89
N SER A 267 7.42 -3.82 22.86
CA SER A 267 6.09 -3.63 23.43
C SER A 267 5.03 -4.40 22.61
N PRO A 268 4.02 -4.99 23.30
CA PRO A 268 2.91 -5.64 22.59
C PRO A 268 2.23 -4.72 21.57
N GLU A 269 2.16 -3.42 21.86
CA GLU A 269 1.60 -2.43 20.99
C GLU A 269 2.39 -2.31 19.66
N LEU A 270 3.73 -2.31 19.72
CA LEU A 270 4.56 -2.28 18.52
C LEU A 270 4.41 -3.56 17.69
N LEU A 271 4.37 -4.72 18.35
CA LEU A 271 4.18 -6.01 17.66
C LEU A 271 2.82 -6.11 16.99
N ASP A 272 1.77 -5.55 17.61
CA ASP A 272 0.41 -5.51 17.02
C ASP A 272 0.33 -4.64 15.74
N ARG A 273 1.27 -3.71 15.54
CA ARG A 273 1.37 -2.89 14.32
C ARG A 273 1.88 -3.65 13.11
N PHE A 274 2.62 -4.74 13.31
CA PHE A 274 3.10 -5.56 12.20
C PHE A 274 2.04 -6.59 11.78
N ASP A 275 1.66 -6.56 10.51
CA ASP A 275 0.70 -7.53 9.93
C ASP A 275 1.32 -8.92 9.82
N PHE A 276 2.58 -8.98 9.36
CA PHE A 276 3.34 -10.21 9.27
C PHE A 276 4.55 -10.18 10.20
N ILE A 277 4.73 -11.25 10.97
CA ILE A 277 5.90 -11.47 11.81
C ILE A 277 6.47 -12.85 11.48
N PHE A 278 7.68 -12.87 10.93
CA PHE A 278 8.35 -14.12 10.55
C PHE A 278 9.49 -14.46 11.49
N ASP A 279 9.54 -15.71 11.92
CA ASP A 279 10.68 -16.28 12.66
C ASP A 279 11.63 -16.92 11.65
N MET A 280 12.73 -16.21 11.35
CA MET A 280 13.68 -16.59 10.33
C MET A 280 14.85 -17.37 10.92
N LYS A 281 14.91 -18.64 10.64
CA LYS A 281 16.00 -19.52 11.07
C LYS A 281 17.16 -19.48 10.07
N ARG A 282 18.36 -19.71 10.58
CA ARG A 282 19.53 -19.92 9.75
C ARG A 282 19.37 -21.23 8.95
N PRO A 283 19.61 -21.22 7.63
CA PRO A 283 19.56 -22.46 6.85
C PRO A 283 20.62 -23.46 7.33
N THR A 284 20.28 -24.73 7.36
CA THR A 284 21.14 -25.82 7.80
C THR A 284 21.05 -27.03 6.86
N GLY A 285 22.10 -27.85 6.81
CA GLY A 285 22.09 -29.10 6.04
C GLY A 285 21.88 -28.91 4.54
N GLU A 286 20.89 -29.56 3.95
CA GLU A 286 20.59 -29.49 2.51
C GLU A 286 20.08 -28.12 2.07
N GLU A 287 19.42 -27.39 2.95
CA GLU A 287 18.98 -26.02 2.68
C GLU A 287 20.20 -25.08 2.55
N GLU A 288 21.18 -25.21 3.45
CA GLU A 288 22.43 -24.44 3.38
C GLU A 288 23.20 -24.73 2.07
N LYS A 289 23.26 -25.99 1.65
CA LYS A 289 23.90 -26.36 0.37
C LYS A 289 23.19 -25.70 -0.82
N ARG A 290 21.85 -25.68 -0.82
CA ARG A 290 21.08 -25.01 -1.88
C ARG A 290 21.35 -23.51 -1.91
N VAL A 291 21.37 -22.85 -0.75
CA VAL A 291 21.67 -21.43 -0.62
C VAL A 291 23.07 -21.13 -1.15
N VAL A 292 24.09 -21.91 -0.77
CA VAL A 292 25.46 -21.73 -1.25
C VAL A 292 25.56 -21.94 -2.76
N SER A 293 24.91 -22.96 -3.30
CA SER A 293 24.85 -23.20 -4.76
C SER A 293 24.21 -22.04 -5.50
N SER A 294 23.12 -21.48 -4.95
CA SER A 294 22.45 -20.31 -5.53
C SER A 294 23.35 -19.07 -5.53
N ILE A 295 24.06 -18.82 -4.44
CA ILE A 295 25.03 -17.73 -4.33
C ILE A 295 26.11 -17.88 -5.40
N LEU A 296 26.72 -19.05 -5.51
CA LEU A 296 27.77 -19.33 -6.51
C LEU A 296 27.25 -19.12 -7.92
N LYS A 297 26.06 -19.66 -8.24
CA LYS A 297 25.42 -19.49 -9.55
C LYS A 297 25.26 -18.01 -9.92
N HIS A 298 24.82 -17.17 -8.98
CA HIS A 298 24.67 -15.74 -9.21
C HIS A 298 26.02 -15.00 -9.35
N TRP A 299 27.05 -15.45 -8.65
CA TRP A 299 28.40 -14.88 -8.78
C TRP A 299 28.98 -15.11 -10.17
N TYR A 300 28.82 -16.33 -10.72
CA TYR A 300 29.38 -16.69 -12.02
C TYR A 300 28.53 -16.23 -13.21
N SER A 301 27.21 -16.07 -13.04
CA SER A 301 26.33 -15.67 -14.15
C SER A 301 26.53 -14.22 -14.60
N GLY A 302 27.18 -13.39 -13.81
CA GLY A 302 27.53 -12.01 -14.14
C GLY A 302 26.34 -11.07 -14.47
N LYS A 303 25.13 -11.58 -14.43
CA LYS A 303 23.91 -10.80 -14.73
C LYS A 303 23.43 -10.11 -13.46
N PRO A 304 23.52 -8.78 -13.38
CA PRO A 304 22.79 -8.05 -12.33
C PRO A 304 21.31 -8.38 -12.56
N GLY A 305 20.62 -8.84 -11.50
CA GLY A 305 19.18 -9.06 -11.57
C GLY A 305 18.44 -7.76 -11.86
N TYR A 306 18.03 -7.57 -13.10
CA TYR A 306 17.24 -6.42 -13.56
C TYR A 306 15.81 -6.39 -12.98
N HIS A 307 15.37 -7.49 -12.35
CA HIS A 307 14.02 -7.66 -11.82
C HIS A 307 13.56 -6.53 -10.87
N GLY A 308 14.50 -5.84 -10.22
CA GLY A 308 14.15 -4.71 -9.37
C GLY A 308 13.67 -3.47 -10.13
N VAL A 309 14.19 -3.23 -11.33
CA VAL A 309 13.77 -2.10 -12.19
C VAL A 309 12.39 -2.39 -12.79
N GLU A 310 12.20 -3.59 -13.31
CA GLU A 310 10.92 -4.05 -13.85
C GLU A 310 9.83 -4.09 -12.77
N LEU A 311 10.15 -4.59 -11.57
CA LEU A 311 9.24 -4.56 -10.43
C LEU A 311 8.89 -3.11 -10.04
N LYS A 312 9.85 -2.21 -10.02
CA LYS A 312 9.59 -0.78 -9.72
C LYS A 312 8.67 -0.14 -10.76
N GLU A 313 8.85 -0.46 -12.03
CA GLU A 313 7.99 -0.01 -13.12
C GLU A 313 6.55 -0.55 -12.94
N TYR A 314 6.43 -1.86 -12.63
CA TYR A 314 5.16 -2.49 -12.34
C TYR A 314 4.45 -1.85 -11.13
N LEU A 315 5.17 -1.67 -10.02
CA LEU A 315 4.64 -1.04 -8.81
C LEU A 315 4.18 0.41 -9.06
N ASN A 316 4.89 1.16 -9.90
CA ASN A 316 4.46 2.50 -10.30
C ASN A 316 3.17 2.45 -11.13
N TRP A 317 3.03 1.48 -12.03
CA TRP A 317 1.85 1.32 -12.87
C TRP A 317 0.59 0.93 -12.07
N ILE A 318 0.74 0.14 -10.99
CA ILE A 318 -0.40 -0.23 -10.13
C ILE A 318 -0.62 0.74 -8.96
N ARG A 319 0.23 1.75 -8.78
CA ARG A 319 0.24 2.60 -7.56
C ARG A 319 -1.13 3.15 -7.23
N ASP A 320 -1.75 3.79 -8.21
CA ASP A 320 -2.99 4.54 -8.04
C ASP A 320 -4.22 3.71 -8.39
N PHE A 321 -4.01 2.41 -8.62
CA PHE A 321 -5.11 1.48 -8.82
C PHE A 321 -5.78 1.14 -7.48
N GLU A 322 -7.09 1.39 -7.38
CA GLU A 322 -7.92 1.05 -6.23
C GLU A 322 -8.89 -0.07 -6.62
N PRO A 323 -8.66 -1.31 -6.14
CA PRO A 323 -9.57 -2.42 -6.40
C PRO A 323 -10.97 -2.12 -5.87
N ARG A 324 -11.99 -2.43 -6.65
CA ARG A 324 -13.39 -2.35 -6.23
C ARG A 324 -13.82 -3.68 -5.67
N MET A 325 -14.72 -3.66 -4.70
CA MET A 325 -15.39 -4.85 -4.21
C MET A 325 -16.90 -4.71 -4.45
N ASP A 326 -17.49 -5.65 -5.16
CA ASP A 326 -18.92 -5.66 -5.41
C ASP A 326 -19.69 -6.08 -4.15
N ARG A 327 -21.02 -5.86 -4.17
CA ARG A 327 -21.88 -6.17 -3.03
C ARG A 327 -21.90 -7.67 -2.69
N PRO A 328 -22.04 -8.60 -3.66
CA PRO A 328 -22.00 -10.04 -3.37
C PRO A 328 -20.69 -10.48 -2.70
N THR A 329 -19.54 -10.00 -3.19
CA THR A 329 -18.24 -10.30 -2.58
C THR A 329 -18.15 -9.76 -1.17
N ARG A 330 -18.67 -8.55 -0.90
CA ARG A 330 -18.71 -7.97 0.45
C ARG A 330 -19.54 -8.82 1.41
N GLU A 331 -20.76 -9.21 1.01
CA GLU A 331 -21.64 -10.05 1.82
C GLU A 331 -20.98 -11.40 2.16
N LYS A 332 -20.28 -12.02 1.21
CA LYS A 332 -19.50 -13.24 1.45
C LYS A 332 -18.29 -13.02 2.34
N ALA A 333 -17.60 -11.89 2.21
CA ALA A 333 -16.48 -11.53 3.07
C ALA A 333 -16.95 -11.30 4.51
N ASP A 334 -18.10 -10.67 4.74
CA ASP A 334 -18.69 -10.50 6.06
C ASP A 334 -18.97 -11.87 6.73
N VAL A 335 -19.58 -12.80 6.00
CA VAL A 335 -19.80 -14.18 6.50
C VAL A 335 -18.48 -14.85 6.86
N LEU A 336 -17.45 -14.73 6.00
CA LEU A 336 -16.14 -15.31 6.24
C LEU A 336 -15.47 -14.72 7.49
N MET A 337 -15.57 -13.41 7.69
CA MET A 337 -15.01 -12.75 8.87
C MET A 337 -15.74 -13.14 10.16
N GLN A 338 -17.06 -13.32 10.12
CA GLN A 338 -17.83 -13.86 11.27
C GLN A 338 -17.40 -15.27 11.62
N MET A 339 -17.23 -16.15 10.64
CA MET A 339 -16.75 -17.51 10.87
C MET A 339 -15.36 -17.55 11.51
N LEU A 340 -14.46 -16.65 11.12
CA LEU A 340 -13.14 -16.54 11.76
C LEU A 340 -13.25 -16.18 13.23
N ILE A 341 -14.26 -15.40 13.61
CA ILE A 341 -14.54 -15.07 15.02
C ILE A 341 -14.99 -16.32 15.76
N ASP A 342 -15.86 -17.13 15.15
CA ASP A 342 -16.43 -18.32 15.76
C ASP A 342 -15.44 -19.49 15.86
N PHE A 343 -14.52 -19.62 14.91
CA PHE A 343 -13.55 -20.72 14.87
C PHE A 343 -12.40 -20.59 15.86
N ASP A 344 -12.04 -19.37 16.26
CA ASP A 344 -10.88 -19.24 17.16
C ASP A 344 -10.80 -17.88 17.87
N ASP A 345 -11.10 -17.88 19.16
CA ASP A 345 -10.94 -16.70 20.02
C ASP A 345 -9.48 -16.25 20.21
N LYS A 346 -8.50 -17.08 19.91
CA LYS A 346 -7.08 -16.83 20.23
C LYS A 346 -6.19 -16.64 19.00
N ALA A 347 -6.47 -17.29 17.88
CA ALA A 347 -5.59 -17.25 16.70
C ALA A 347 -5.75 -15.97 15.88
N VAL A 348 -6.92 -15.34 15.89
CA VAL A 348 -7.18 -14.15 15.05
C VAL A 348 -6.75 -12.84 15.72
N GLY A 349 -6.40 -12.86 17.02
CA GLY A 349 -5.81 -11.72 17.69
C GLY A 349 -6.74 -10.50 17.81
N SER A 350 -6.14 -9.32 17.77
CA SER A 350 -6.84 -8.03 17.88
C SER A 350 -7.69 -7.72 16.65
N ILE A 351 -8.60 -6.74 16.76
CA ILE A 351 -9.38 -6.20 15.62
C ILE A 351 -8.44 -5.81 14.47
N ARG A 352 -7.29 -5.22 14.79
CA ARG A 352 -6.26 -4.84 13.81
C ARG A 352 -5.75 -6.02 12.99
N LYS A 353 -5.56 -7.20 13.61
CA LYS A 353 -5.16 -8.42 12.88
C LYS A 353 -6.24 -8.89 11.91
N ARG A 354 -7.51 -8.64 12.20
CA ARG A 354 -8.62 -8.89 11.26
C ARG A 354 -8.60 -7.90 10.10
N GLU A 355 -8.33 -6.63 10.37
CA GLU A 355 -8.13 -5.63 9.31
C GLU A 355 -6.94 -5.99 8.41
N SER A 356 -5.91 -6.66 8.92
CA SER A 356 -4.81 -7.16 8.10
C SER A 356 -5.28 -8.09 6.98
N ILE A 357 -6.32 -8.91 7.23
CA ILE A 357 -6.89 -9.80 6.20
C ILE A 357 -7.48 -8.97 5.06
N ILE A 358 -8.20 -7.90 5.40
CA ILE A 358 -8.79 -6.98 4.41
C ILE A 358 -7.69 -6.31 3.61
N ARG A 359 -6.68 -5.72 4.28
CA ARG A 359 -5.54 -5.05 3.63
C ARG A 359 -4.80 -5.97 2.66
N VAL A 360 -4.55 -7.22 3.09
CA VAL A 360 -3.87 -8.23 2.27
C VAL A 360 -4.72 -8.61 1.06
N ALA A 361 -6.02 -8.89 1.23
CA ALA A 361 -6.93 -9.24 0.16
C ALA A 361 -7.03 -8.13 -0.91
N TYR A 362 -7.19 -6.88 -0.47
CA TYR A 362 -7.19 -5.72 -1.38
C TYR A 362 -5.85 -5.57 -2.12
N THR A 363 -4.74 -5.82 -1.44
CA THR A 363 -3.41 -5.72 -2.06
C THR A 363 -3.16 -6.83 -3.08
N ILE A 364 -3.66 -8.05 -2.85
CA ILE A 364 -3.63 -9.14 -3.84
C ILE A 364 -4.42 -8.73 -5.10
N ALA A 365 -5.62 -8.20 -4.94
CA ALA A 365 -6.42 -7.69 -6.06
C ALA A 365 -5.73 -6.54 -6.79
N LYS A 366 -5.08 -5.62 -6.05
CA LYS A 366 -4.29 -4.51 -6.59
C LYS A 366 -3.11 -5.00 -7.43
N LEU A 367 -2.34 -5.95 -6.91
CA LEU A 367 -1.26 -6.58 -7.68
C LEU A 367 -1.77 -7.17 -8.99
N ASN A 368 -2.93 -7.80 -9.01
CA ASN A 368 -3.51 -8.38 -10.21
C ASN A 368 -4.36 -7.37 -11.04
N ARG A 369 -4.38 -6.11 -10.63
CA ARG A 369 -5.12 -5.01 -11.26
C ARG A 369 -6.56 -5.40 -11.64
N ARG A 370 -7.28 -5.97 -10.68
CA ARG A 370 -8.68 -6.42 -10.81
C ARG A 370 -9.50 -6.09 -9.56
N SER A 371 -10.80 -6.28 -9.66
CA SER A 371 -11.67 -6.20 -8.48
C SER A 371 -11.33 -7.27 -7.45
N VAL A 372 -11.62 -6.97 -6.17
CA VAL A 372 -11.44 -7.89 -5.06
C VAL A 372 -12.38 -9.06 -5.22
N ALA A 373 -11.86 -10.26 -5.05
CA ALA A 373 -12.61 -11.51 -5.06
C ALA A 373 -12.55 -12.20 -3.69
N ILE A 374 -13.53 -13.05 -3.41
CA ILE A 374 -13.55 -13.78 -2.13
C ILE A 374 -12.33 -14.70 -1.97
N GLY A 375 -11.78 -15.20 -3.07
CA GLY A 375 -10.53 -15.97 -3.07
C GLY A 375 -9.33 -15.20 -2.52
N ASP A 376 -9.32 -13.87 -2.65
CA ASP A 376 -8.26 -13.02 -2.09
C ASP A 376 -8.28 -13.03 -0.56
N PHE A 377 -9.46 -13.04 0.05
CA PHE A 377 -9.64 -13.17 1.48
C PHE A 377 -9.15 -14.53 2.00
N LEU A 378 -9.47 -15.62 1.31
CA LEU A 378 -8.98 -16.95 1.67
C LEU A 378 -7.46 -17.05 1.55
N GLN A 379 -6.88 -16.47 0.50
CA GLN A 379 -5.43 -16.39 0.34
C GLN A 379 -4.79 -15.55 1.44
N ALA A 380 -5.39 -14.42 1.79
CA ALA A 380 -4.94 -13.57 2.89
C ALA A 380 -4.95 -14.30 4.24
N ILE A 381 -6.03 -15.04 4.54
CA ILE A 381 -6.15 -15.85 5.76
C ILE A 381 -5.04 -16.91 5.81
N ARG A 382 -4.81 -17.65 4.73
CA ARG A 382 -3.72 -18.66 4.67
C ARG A 382 -2.34 -18.06 4.90
N MET A 383 -2.11 -16.83 4.41
CA MET A 383 -0.82 -16.16 4.56
C MET A 383 -0.61 -15.60 5.98
N LEU A 384 -1.67 -15.07 6.60
CA LEU A 384 -1.62 -14.48 7.94
C LEU A 384 -1.70 -15.53 9.04
N HIS A 385 -2.34 -16.67 8.77
CA HIS A 385 -2.57 -17.77 9.72
C HIS A 385 -2.07 -19.11 9.14
N PRO A 386 -0.74 -19.29 8.97
CA PRO A 386 -0.17 -20.48 8.33
C PRO A 386 -0.40 -21.75 9.15
N ASP A 387 -0.67 -21.62 10.46
CA ASP A 387 -0.95 -22.74 11.37
C ASP A 387 -2.43 -23.18 11.36
N MET A 388 -3.28 -22.49 10.60
CA MET A 388 -4.69 -22.85 10.46
C MET A 388 -4.82 -24.17 9.69
N SER A 389 -5.58 -25.14 10.22
CA SER A 389 -5.75 -26.44 9.58
C SER A 389 -6.46 -26.33 8.22
N ASP A 390 -6.05 -27.19 7.29
CA ASP A 390 -6.68 -27.27 5.95
C ASP A 390 -8.19 -27.55 6.04
N ASP A 391 -8.64 -28.34 7.03
CA ASP A 391 -10.06 -28.62 7.25
C ASP A 391 -10.87 -27.34 7.53
N LYS A 392 -10.33 -26.42 8.35
CA LYS A 392 -10.97 -25.13 8.63
C LYS A 392 -11.06 -24.27 7.36
N ILE A 393 -9.98 -24.24 6.56
CA ILE A 393 -9.96 -23.49 5.31
C ILE A 393 -10.93 -24.09 4.28
N GLN A 394 -11.03 -25.42 4.20
CA GLN A 394 -11.99 -26.10 3.34
C GLN A 394 -13.43 -25.84 3.79
N ALA A 395 -13.68 -25.83 5.11
CA ALA A 395 -15.01 -25.48 5.63
C ALA A 395 -15.40 -24.04 5.28
N MET A 396 -14.47 -23.09 5.37
CA MET A 396 -14.70 -21.70 4.94
C MET A 396 -15.00 -21.64 3.45
N GLN A 397 -14.24 -22.35 2.60
CA GLN A 397 -14.49 -22.42 1.16
C GLN A 397 -15.88 -22.99 0.86
N HIS A 398 -16.23 -24.10 1.48
CA HIS A 398 -17.54 -24.73 1.29
C HIS A 398 -18.69 -23.80 1.67
N LEU A 399 -18.57 -23.08 2.79
CA LEU A 399 -19.60 -22.12 3.20
C LEU A 399 -19.70 -20.92 2.27
N ILE A 400 -18.59 -20.43 1.71
CA ILE A 400 -18.58 -19.39 0.70
C ILE A 400 -19.29 -19.84 -0.59
N ASP A 401 -19.01 -21.06 -1.03
CA ASP A 401 -19.62 -21.63 -2.23
C ASP A 401 -21.15 -21.78 -2.08
N HIS A 402 -21.63 -21.98 -0.84
CA HIS A 402 -23.06 -22.09 -0.51
C HIS A 402 -23.65 -20.84 0.16
N ALA A 403 -22.86 -19.76 0.28
CA ALA A 403 -23.29 -18.53 0.98
C ALA A 403 -24.57 -17.94 0.40
N ASP A 404 -24.79 -18.06 -0.91
CA ASP A 404 -26.00 -17.56 -1.57
C ASP A 404 -27.27 -18.27 -1.05
N GLU A 405 -27.19 -19.54 -0.67
CA GLU A 405 -28.30 -20.29 -0.05
C GLU A 405 -28.58 -19.78 1.38
N PHE A 406 -27.51 -19.54 2.17
CA PHE A 406 -27.62 -19.03 3.53
C PHE A 406 -28.12 -17.57 3.58
N LEU A 407 -27.62 -16.71 2.71
CA LEU A 407 -28.04 -15.31 2.62
C LEU A 407 -29.51 -15.20 2.18
N ASN A 408 -29.97 -16.05 1.28
CA ASN A 408 -31.39 -16.10 0.87
C ASN A 408 -32.30 -16.59 1.99
N VAL A 409 -31.86 -17.51 2.84
CA VAL A 409 -32.61 -17.98 4.01
C VAL A 409 -32.68 -16.89 5.10
N ALA A 410 -31.60 -16.15 5.32
CA ALA A 410 -31.57 -15.04 6.27
C ALA A 410 -32.52 -13.90 5.84
N ARG A 411 -32.48 -13.49 4.57
CA ARG A 411 -33.40 -12.47 4.01
C ARG A 411 -34.87 -12.84 4.10
N ARG A 412 -35.21 -14.12 3.94
CA ARG A 412 -36.61 -14.61 4.10
C ARG A 412 -37.09 -14.65 5.55
N LYS A 413 -36.22 -14.54 6.52
CA LYS A 413 -36.55 -14.47 7.96
C LYS A 413 -36.73 -13.05 8.47
N GLU A 414 -36.17 -12.06 7.73
CA GLU A 414 -36.32 -10.63 8.04
C GLU A 414 -37.53 -9.98 7.33
N GLU A 415 -38.10 -10.64 6.32
CA GLU A 415 -39.42 -10.34 5.73
C GLU A 415 -40.57 -11.05 6.50
#